data_b70320c64332960961be4d2c487adc3e
#
_entry.id   b70320c64332960961be4d2c487adc3e
#
_cell.length_a   1.000
_cell.length_b   1.000
_cell.length_c   1.000
_cell.angle_alpha   90.00
_cell.angle_beta   90.00
_cell.angle_gamma   90.00
#
_symmetry.space_group_name_H-M   'P 1'
#
loop_
_entity.id
_entity.type
_entity.pdbx_description
1 polymer ?
#
loop_
_entity_poly.entity_id
_entity_poly.type
_entity_poly.pdbx_seq_one_letter_code
_entity_poly.pdbx_strand_id
1 'polypeptide(L)'
;MTKIVLSEIILDQFRPFWIASKKKKHLRYVLKGGRGSGKSFHIPMRILLDIMEYPVSALGVRKVQNTILKSVYANFKGAANVLGVRHLFRFVDSKLEITYKPRGNKIYFAGADDPEKIKSIKDADFPLAIMWVEELAEFKNEDEVTTIENSVLREELEGKIENQSGRKAAYPFDYSFYYSYNPPKRRQSWVNKKYESSFIDANTFVCHSDYLGNPHLSKKFIEEAENVKRNKPLKYRWEYLGEAIGSGVVPFDNLQIEKGSITDEMVANFDNIRNGLDFGYATDPLAFVRWHYDKKKNGIYAIDEIYAVKMSNREFSNKAKSKGYQTDEIFADSAEPKSIAELQSEHDIRRIRGVKKGPDSVEYGEEWLDDLDFICIDPLRTPNIAREFENIDYQVDKDGNPKPRLEDKDNHTIDATRYAFSEDMRNVKVIISPKVQFGFN
;
A
#
# COMPACT_ATOMS: atom_id res chain seq x y z
N MET A 1 -7.43 -3.10 -44.56
CA MET A 1 -7.33 -3.17 -43.10
C MET A 1 -6.39 -2.07 -42.63
N THR A 2 -6.89 -1.12 -41.86
CA THR A 2 -6.05 -0.04 -41.31
C THR A 2 -5.10 -0.69 -40.30
N LYS A 3 -3.80 -0.56 -40.48
CA LYS A 3 -2.80 -1.07 -39.57
C LYS A 3 -2.79 -0.17 -38.32
N ILE A 4 -3.17 -0.70 -37.15
CA ILE A 4 -3.12 0.02 -35.89
C ILE A 4 -1.73 -0.15 -35.28
N VAL A 5 -1.09 0.97 -34.93
CA VAL A 5 0.23 1.00 -34.30
C VAL A 5 0.02 1.21 -32.81
N LEU A 6 0.29 0.19 -32.00
CA LEU A 6 0.07 0.22 -30.54
C LEU A 6 0.78 1.38 -29.84
N SER A 7 1.97 1.76 -30.31
CA SER A 7 2.73 2.89 -29.73
C SER A 7 2.04 4.25 -29.88
N GLU A 8 1.07 4.38 -30.78
CA GLU A 8 0.29 5.59 -30.97
C GLU A 8 -0.94 5.67 -30.07
N ILE A 9 -1.35 4.54 -29.50
CA ILE A 9 -2.54 4.41 -28.63
C ILE A 9 -2.12 4.39 -27.15
N ILE A 10 -0.93 3.85 -26.87
CA ILE A 10 -0.43 3.71 -25.51
C ILE A 10 0.05 5.08 -25.02
N LEU A 11 -0.60 5.59 -23.96
CA LEU A 11 -0.17 6.80 -23.27
C LEU A 11 1.21 6.59 -22.64
N ASP A 12 2.08 7.58 -22.71
CA ASP A 12 3.47 7.50 -22.27
C ASP A 12 3.61 7.04 -20.81
N GLN A 13 2.73 7.54 -19.93
CA GLN A 13 2.71 7.14 -18.52
C GLN A 13 2.45 5.64 -18.28
N PHE A 14 1.86 4.93 -19.25
CA PHE A 14 1.61 3.48 -19.16
C PHE A 14 2.64 2.63 -19.91
N ARG A 15 3.62 3.20 -20.60
CA ARG A 15 4.67 2.42 -21.29
C ARG A 15 5.40 1.43 -20.36
N PRO A 16 5.78 1.80 -19.11
CA PRO A 16 6.39 0.83 -18.18
C PRO A 16 5.48 -0.36 -17.88
N PHE A 17 4.18 -0.12 -17.66
CA PHE A 17 3.17 -1.17 -17.48
C PHE A 17 3.10 -2.11 -18.69
N TRP A 18 3.06 -1.56 -19.89
CA TRP A 18 3.00 -2.34 -21.13
C TRP A 18 4.22 -3.22 -21.34
N ILE A 19 5.41 -2.70 -21.03
CA ILE A 19 6.68 -3.47 -21.10
C ILE A 19 6.68 -4.58 -20.06
N ALA A 20 6.35 -4.28 -18.81
CA ALA A 20 6.35 -5.26 -17.72
C ALA A 20 5.33 -6.36 -17.95
N SER A 21 4.06 -6.01 -18.30
CA SER A 21 2.98 -6.96 -18.50
C SER A 21 3.17 -7.83 -19.75
N LYS A 22 3.77 -7.31 -20.82
CA LYS A 22 4.13 -8.12 -21.99
C LYS A 22 5.19 -9.18 -21.67
N LYS A 23 6.15 -8.84 -20.82
CA LYS A 23 7.24 -9.75 -20.41
C LYS A 23 6.82 -10.73 -19.31
N LYS A 24 5.59 -10.63 -18.78
CA LYS A 24 5.08 -11.45 -17.66
C LYS A 24 6.04 -11.50 -16.46
N LYS A 25 6.62 -10.34 -16.11
CA LYS A 25 7.65 -10.24 -15.06
C LYS A 25 7.09 -10.35 -13.64
N HIS A 26 5.81 -10.07 -13.48
CA HIS A 26 5.15 -10.02 -12.17
C HIS A 26 3.81 -10.75 -12.25
N LEU A 27 3.35 -11.28 -11.13
CA LEU A 27 2.01 -11.85 -11.02
C LEU A 27 0.94 -10.74 -11.02
N ARG A 28 1.21 -9.64 -10.32
CA ARG A 28 0.26 -8.53 -10.08
C ARG A 28 0.70 -7.25 -10.76
N TYR A 29 -0.23 -6.60 -11.45
CA TYR A 29 -0.05 -5.31 -12.13
C TYR A 29 -1.10 -4.34 -11.62
N VAL A 30 -0.68 -3.34 -10.86
CA VAL A 30 -1.55 -2.36 -10.19
C VAL A 30 -1.45 -1.02 -10.90
N LEU A 31 -2.57 -0.56 -11.45
CA LEU A 31 -2.69 0.77 -12.04
C LEU A 31 -3.50 1.65 -11.10
N LYS A 32 -2.81 2.52 -10.38
CA LYS A 32 -3.43 3.49 -9.46
C LYS A 32 -3.32 4.91 -10.01
N GLY A 33 -4.18 5.82 -9.56
CA GLY A 33 -4.06 7.22 -9.94
C GLY A 33 -5.37 7.98 -9.99
N GLY A 34 -5.30 9.24 -10.40
CA GLY A 34 -6.42 10.17 -10.42
C GLY A 34 -7.48 9.89 -11.48
N ARG A 35 -8.55 10.65 -11.41
CA ARG A 35 -9.61 10.68 -12.44
C ARG A 35 -9.04 11.12 -13.79
N GLY A 36 -9.55 10.53 -14.87
CA GLY A 36 -9.16 10.91 -16.23
C GLY A 36 -7.79 10.40 -16.68
N SER A 37 -7.06 9.64 -15.87
CA SER A 37 -5.71 9.15 -16.23
C SER A 37 -5.66 8.10 -17.33
N GLY A 38 -6.76 7.38 -17.61
CA GLY A 38 -6.82 6.35 -18.66
C GLY A 38 -6.60 4.91 -18.19
N LYS A 39 -6.46 4.66 -16.87
CA LYS A 39 -6.26 3.31 -16.30
C LYS A 39 -7.20 2.25 -16.82
N SER A 40 -8.51 2.52 -16.72
CA SER A 40 -9.60 1.58 -17.10
C SER A 40 -9.64 1.27 -18.59
N PHE A 41 -8.81 1.93 -19.38
CA PHE A 41 -8.68 1.72 -20.82
C PHE A 41 -7.51 0.82 -21.19
N HIS A 42 -6.38 0.96 -20.51
CA HIS A 42 -5.14 0.22 -20.83
C HIS A 42 -5.19 -1.25 -20.41
N ILE A 43 -5.84 -1.58 -19.29
CA ILE A 43 -5.94 -2.98 -18.83
C ILE A 43 -6.77 -3.84 -19.81
N PRO A 44 -8.01 -3.47 -20.21
CA PRO A 44 -8.77 -4.29 -21.16
C PRO A 44 -8.09 -4.42 -22.52
N MET A 45 -7.37 -3.40 -23.00
CA MET A 45 -6.57 -3.53 -24.22
C MET A 45 -5.50 -4.62 -24.07
N ARG A 46 -4.77 -4.64 -22.93
CA ARG A 46 -3.74 -5.65 -22.67
C ARG A 46 -4.36 -7.05 -22.60
N ILE A 47 -5.48 -7.21 -21.90
CA ILE A 47 -6.19 -8.49 -21.78
C ILE A 47 -6.70 -8.98 -23.15
N LEU A 48 -7.29 -8.10 -23.97
CA LEU A 48 -7.74 -8.49 -25.31
C LEU A 48 -6.61 -9.01 -26.18
N LEU A 49 -5.43 -8.38 -26.12
CA LEU A 49 -4.26 -8.85 -26.86
C LEU A 49 -3.75 -10.19 -26.32
N ASP A 50 -3.74 -10.40 -24.98
CA ASP A 50 -3.37 -11.68 -24.40
C ASP A 50 -4.35 -12.79 -24.78
N ILE A 51 -5.66 -12.52 -24.77
CA ILE A 51 -6.70 -13.47 -25.22
C ILE A 51 -6.54 -13.83 -26.71
N MET A 52 -6.10 -12.90 -27.54
CA MET A 52 -5.83 -13.16 -28.98
C MET A 52 -4.54 -13.95 -29.18
N GLU A 53 -3.53 -13.70 -28.36
CA GLU A 53 -2.20 -14.31 -28.48
C GLU A 53 -2.15 -15.73 -27.87
N TYR A 54 -2.78 -15.92 -26.70
CA TYR A 54 -2.70 -17.14 -25.90
C TYR A 54 -4.02 -17.88 -25.74
N PRO A 55 -4.00 -19.22 -25.61
CA PRO A 55 -5.19 -20.05 -25.39
C PRO A 55 -5.62 -20.07 -23.91
N VAL A 56 -5.92 -18.91 -23.37
CA VAL A 56 -6.35 -18.70 -21.99
C VAL A 56 -7.63 -17.91 -21.92
N SER A 57 -8.37 -18.01 -20.83
CA SER A 57 -9.55 -17.23 -20.52
C SER A 57 -9.29 -16.22 -19.40
N ALA A 58 -10.15 -15.22 -19.28
CA ALA A 58 -9.99 -14.13 -18.31
C ALA A 58 -11.24 -13.93 -17.45
N LEU A 59 -11.07 -13.32 -16.27
CA LEU A 59 -12.12 -12.93 -15.34
C LEU A 59 -12.05 -11.43 -15.05
N GLY A 60 -13.10 -10.68 -15.35
CA GLY A 60 -13.30 -9.30 -14.92
C GLY A 60 -14.16 -9.26 -13.65
N VAL A 61 -13.68 -8.56 -12.63
CA VAL A 61 -14.32 -8.50 -11.30
C VAL A 61 -14.61 -7.06 -10.90
N ARG A 62 -15.79 -6.84 -10.33
CA ARG A 62 -16.18 -5.65 -9.57
C ARG A 62 -16.66 -6.06 -8.18
N LYS A 63 -16.65 -5.13 -7.23
CA LYS A 63 -17.22 -5.40 -5.90
C LYS A 63 -18.69 -5.73 -5.98
N VAL A 64 -19.46 -5.03 -6.85
CA VAL A 64 -20.92 -5.15 -6.98
C VAL A 64 -21.30 -5.58 -8.40
N GLN A 65 -22.03 -6.70 -8.52
CA GLN A 65 -22.48 -7.31 -9.79
C GLN A 65 -23.21 -6.32 -10.71
N ASN A 66 -24.12 -5.53 -10.18
CA ASN A 66 -24.97 -4.63 -10.97
C ASN A 66 -24.19 -3.51 -11.70
N THR A 67 -22.95 -3.25 -11.34
CA THR A 67 -22.12 -2.21 -11.95
C THR A 67 -21.33 -2.71 -13.17
N ILE A 68 -21.17 -4.01 -13.33
CA ILE A 68 -20.28 -4.66 -14.31
C ILE A 68 -20.60 -4.24 -15.76
N LEU A 69 -21.86 -4.30 -16.17
CA LEU A 69 -22.26 -4.04 -17.57
C LEU A 69 -21.88 -2.62 -18.03
N LYS A 70 -22.02 -1.63 -17.13
CA LYS A 70 -21.75 -0.21 -17.40
C LYS A 70 -20.32 0.23 -17.11
N SER A 71 -19.50 -0.65 -16.49
CA SER A 71 -18.10 -0.37 -16.13
C SER A 71 -17.14 -1.32 -16.86
N VAL A 72 -16.63 -2.34 -16.16
CA VAL A 72 -15.58 -3.24 -16.67
C VAL A 72 -15.92 -3.86 -18.02
N TYR A 73 -17.15 -4.31 -18.22
CA TYR A 73 -17.62 -4.88 -19.50
C TYR A 73 -17.66 -3.84 -20.64
N ALA A 74 -18.14 -2.63 -20.35
CA ALA A 74 -18.17 -1.54 -21.32
C ALA A 74 -16.75 -1.10 -21.72
N ASN A 75 -15.79 -1.13 -20.79
CA ASN A 75 -14.40 -0.82 -21.05
C ASN A 75 -13.78 -1.79 -22.07
N PHE A 76 -14.10 -3.08 -22.02
CA PHE A 76 -13.69 -4.05 -23.06
C PHE A 76 -14.29 -3.73 -24.44
N LYS A 77 -15.55 -3.30 -24.52
CA LYS A 77 -16.16 -2.86 -25.79
C LYS A 77 -15.40 -1.67 -26.37
N GLY A 78 -15.08 -0.67 -25.54
CA GLY A 78 -14.31 0.51 -25.94
C GLY A 78 -12.90 0.14 -26.40
N ALA A 79 -12.20 -0.69 -25.64
CA ALA A 79 -10.86 -1.17 -25.97
C ALA A 79 -10.82 -1.95 -27.29
N ALA A 80 -11.79 -2.84 -27.53
CA ALA A 80 -11.89 -3.60 -28.77
C ALA A 80 -12.14 -2.69 -30.01
N ASN A 81 -12.89 -1.60 -29.84
CA ASN A 81 -13.09 -0.62 -30.91
C ASN A 81 -11.79 0.12 -31.26
N VAL A 82 -11.07 0.60 -30.23
CA VAL A 82 -9.81 1.35 -30.42
C VAL A 82 -8.72 0.46 -31.02
N LEU A 83 -8.65 -0.82 -30.60
CA LEU A 83 -7.74 -1.79 -31.20
C LEU A 83 -8.19 -2.25 -32.61
N GLY A 84 -9.37 -1.83 -33.12
CA GLY A 84 -9.90 -2.27 -34.41
C GLY A 84 -10.26 -3.76 -34.47
N VAL A 85 -10.29 -4.45 -33.32
CA VAL A 85 -10.51 -5.90 -33.24
C VAL A 85 -11.93 -6.30 -32.84
N ARG A 86 -12.83 -5.34 -32.75
CA ARG A 86 -14.24 -5.56 -32.33
C ARG A 86 -14.92 -6.69 -33.10
N HIS A 87 -14.64 -6.83 -34.37
CA HIS A 87 -15.19 -7.85 -35.25
C HIS A 87 -14.75 -9.28 -34.91
N LEU A 88 -13.63 -9.43 -34.22
CA LEU A 88 -13.08 -10.73 -33.77
C LEU A 88 -13.73 -11.22 -32.47
N PHE A 89 -14.51 -10.40 -31.79
CA PHE A 89 -15.13 -10.73 -30.51
C PHE A 89 -16.65 -10.75 -30.60
N ARG A 90 -17.27 -11.71 -29.92
CA ARG A 90 -18.71 -11.77 -29.68
C ARG A 90 -19.00 -11.30 -28.26
N PHE A 91 -19.81 -10.29 -28.09
CA PHE A 91 -20.23 -9.71 -26.82
C PHE A 91 -21.67 -10.15 -26.53
N VAL A 92 -21.89 -10.79 -25.37
CA VAL A 92 -23.20 -11.29 -24.94
C VAL A 92 -23.57 -10.60 -23.63
N ASP A 93 -24.30 -9.49 -23.73
CA ASP A 93 -24.63 -8.60 -22.60
C ASP A 93 -25.46 -9.32 -21.52
N SER A 94 -26.39 -10.21 -21.91
CA SER A 94 -27.24 -10.95 -20.98
C SER A 94 -26.51 -11.98 -20.15
N LYS A 95 -25.37 -12.50 -20.65
CA LYS A 95 -24.52 -13.47 -19.94
C LYS A 95 -23.31 -12.84 -19.31
N LEU A 96 -23.05 -11.56 -19.56
CA LEU A 96 -21.80 -10.89 -19.20
C LEU A 96 -20.59 -11.74 -19.64
N GLU A 97 -20.52 -12.03 -20.95
CA GLU A 97 -19.48 -12.88 -21.53
C GLU A 97 -18.98 -12.26 -22.84
N ILE A 98 -17.67 -12.31 -23.06
CA ILE A 98 -17.02 -11.92 -24.30
C ILE A 98 -16.25 -13.14 -24.82
N THR A 99 -16.52 -13.55 -26.07
CA THR A 99 -15.85 -14.70 -26.71
C THR A 99 -14.95 -14.23 -27.85
N TYR A 100 -13.70 -14.65 -27.87
CA TYR A 100 -12.80 -14.49 -29.01
C TYR A 100 -13.20 -15.52 -30.09
N LYS A 101 -13.80 -15.07 -31.17
CA LYS A 101 -14.41 -15.96 -32.20
C LYS A 101 -13.43 -16.96 -32.84
N PRO A 102 -12.16 -16.58 -33.16
CA PRO A 102 -11.27 -17.50 -33.88
C PRO A 102 -10.87 -18.74 -33.08
N ARG A 103 -10.85 -18.65 -31.71
CA ARG A 103 -10.41 -19.76 -30.86
C ARG A 103 -11.50 -20.25 -29.90
N GLY A 104 -12.39 -19.38 -29.46
CA GLY A 104 -13.46 -19.73 -28.54
C GLY A 104 -13.18 -19.38 -27.06
N ASN A 105 -11.94 -19.02 -26.71
CA ASN A 105 -11.62 -18.59 -25.34
C ASN A 105 -12.37 -17.30 -24.96
N LYS A 106 -12.57 -17.10 -23.65
CA LYS A 106 -13.59 -16.17 -23.15
C LYS A 106 -13.08 -15.22 -22.09
N ILE A 107 -13.82 -14.14 -21.91
CA ILE A 107 -13.72 -13.25 -20.76
C ILE A 107 -15.05 -13.32 -20.03
N TYR A 108 -15.00 -13.79 -18.80
CA TYR A 108 -16.11 -13.91 -17.86
C TYR A 108 -16.16 -12.69 -16.95
N PHE A 109 -17.33 -12.42 -16.36
CA PHE A 109 -17.48 -11.31 -15.42
C PHE A 109 -18.31 -11.73 -14.22
N ALA A 110 -17.86 -11.30 -13.02
CA ALA A 110 -18.56 -11.57 -11.76
C ALA A 110 -18.43 -10.42 -10.76
N GLY A 111 -19.47 -10.26 -9.93
CA GLY A 111 -19.41 -9.42 -8.74
C GLY A 111 -18.85 -10.19 -7.55
N ALA A 112 -18.08 -9.53 -6.71
CA ALA A 112 -17.54 -10.11 -5.48
C ALA A 112 -18.57 -10.11 -4.33
N ASP A 113 -19.77 -9.56 -4.56
CA ASP A 113 -20.93 -9.71 -3.67
C ASP A 113 -21.49 -11.13 -3.65
N ASP A 114 -21.11 -11.98 -4.63
CA ASP A 114 -21.41 -13.41 -4.69
C ASP A 114 -20.10 -14.23 -4.86
N PRO A 115 -19.36 -14.51 -3.78
CA PRO A 115 -18.10 -15.27 -3.85
C PRO A 115 -18.26 -16.71 -4.37
N GLU A 116 -19.40 -17.35 -4.14
CA GLU A 116 -19.65 -18.72 -4.61
C GLU A 116 -19.78 -18.76 -6.15
N LYS A 117 -20.36 -17.72 -6.75
CA LYS A 117 -20.42 -17.57 -8.19
C LYS A 117 -19.02 -17.47 -8.80
N ILE A 118 -18.11 -16.69 -8.18
CA ILE A 118 -16.72 -16.60 -8.65
C ILE A 118 -16.05 -17.97 -8.60
N LYS A 119 -16.21 -18.70 -7.49
CA LYS A 119 -15.64 -20.04 -7.34
C LYS A 119 -16.19 -21.05 -8.36
N SER A 120 -17.40 -20.84 -8.86
CA SER A 120 -18.04 -21.70 -9.85
C SER A 120 -17.62 -21.43 -11.30
N ILE A 121 -16.99 -20.27 -11.57
CA ILE A 121 -16.55 -19.93 -12.92
C ILE A 121 -15.39 -20.84 -13.34
N LYS A 122 -15.65 -21.63 -14.37
CA LYS A 122 -14.68 -22.53 -15.02
C LYS A 122 -14.86 -22.44 -16.52
N ASP A 123 -13.77 -22.52 -17.23
CA ASP A 123 -13.77 -22.73 -18.68
C ASP A 123 -13.30 -24.16 -18.94
N ALA A 124 -14.09 -24.94 -19.63
CA ALA A 124 -13.78 -26.35 -19.90
C ALA A 124 -12.63 -26.51 -20.92
N ASP A 125 -12.50 -25.54 -21.82
CA ASP A 125 -11.60 -25.62 -22.97
C ASP A 125 -10.31 -24.84 -22.76
N PHE A 126 -10.36 -23.74 -21.96
CA PHE A 126 -9.23 -22.82 -21.76
C PHE A 126 -9.01 -22.51 -20.29
N PRO A 127 -7.77 -22.58 -19.76
CA PRO A 127 -7.50 -22.26 -18.37
C PRO A 127 -7.81 -20.78 -18.09
N LEU A 128 -8.41 -20.53 -16.92
CA LEU A 128 -8.63 -19.18 -16.41
C LEU A 128 -7.30 -18.68 -15.82
N ALA A 129 -6.59 -17.81 -16.55
CA ALA A 129 -5.24 -17.40 -16.19
C ALA A 129 -5.06 -15.89 -16.02
N ILE A 130 -6.08 -15.12 -16.41
CA ILE A 130 -6.06 -13.66 -16.33
C ILE A 130 -7.20 -13.19 -15.44
N MET A 131 -6.92 -12.24 -14.55
CA MET A 131 -7.93 -11.58 -13.73
C MET A 131 -7.76 -10.06 -13.78
N TRP A 132 -8.87 -9.33 -13.79
CA TRP A 132 -8.89 -7.89 -13.58
C TRP A 132 -9.91 -7.51 -12.53
N VAL A 133 -9.45 -6.92 -11.44
CA VAL A 133 -10.30 -6.30 -10.41
C VAL A 133 -10.33 -4.80 -10.66
N GLU A 134 -11.48 -4.28 -11.09
CA GLU A 134 -11.72 -2.84 -11.27
C GLU A 134 -12.23 -2.24 -9.96
N GLU A 135 -11.79 -1.02 -9.63
CA GLU A 135 -12.08 -0.29 -8.40
C GLU A 135 -11.70 -1.11 -7.14
N LEU A 136 -10.44 -1.53 -7.10
CA LEU A 136 -9.89 -2.35 -6.01
C LEU A 136 -10.14 -1.75 -4.62
N ALA A 137 -10.20 -0.43 -4.51
CA ALA A 137 -10.46 0.28 -3.26
C ALA A 137 -11.87 0.06 -2.68
N GLU A 138 -12.82 -0.48 -3.45
CA GLU A 138 -14.17 -0.85 -2.96
C GLU A 138 -14.16 -2.13 -2.11
N PHE A 139 -13.10 -2.92 -2.15
CA PHE A 139 -12.95 -4.13 -1.34
C PHE A 139 -12.53 -3.76 0.09
N LYS A 140 -13.10 -4.46 1.08
CA LYS A 140 -12.91 -4.12 2.50
C LYS A 140 -11.47 -4.35 2.97
N ASN A 141 -10.85 -5.43 2.50
CA ASN A 141 -9.50 -5.85 2.88
C ASN A 141 -8.86 -6.69 1.77
N GLU A 142 -7.60 -7.02 1.97
CA GLU A 142 -6.81 -7.86 1.07
C GLU A 142 -7.34 -9.29 0.97
N ASP A 143 -7.88 -9.86 2.05
CA ASP A 143 -8.33 -11.26 2.11
C ASP A 143 -9.49 -11.51 1.14
N GLU A 144 -10.39 -10.55 0.95
CA GLU A 144 -11.46 -10.66 -0.05
C GLU A 144 -10.88 -10.87 -1.46
N VAL A 145 -9.82 -10.13 -1.80
CA VAL A 145 -9.17 -10.19 -3.11
C VAL A 145 -8.35 -11.46 -3.26
N THR A 146 -7.58 -11.83 -2.23
CA THR A 146 -6.79 -13.07 -2.19
C THR A 146 -7.67 -14.31 -2.36
N THR A 147 -8.87 -14.31 -1.80
CA THR A 147 -9.85 -15.40 -2.00
C THR A 147 -10.22 -15.55 -3.47
N ILE A 148 -10.35 -14.45 -4.21
CA ILE A 148 -10.64 -14.46 -5.66
C ILE A 148 -9.40 -14.91 -6.44
N GLU A 149 -8.21 -14.37 -6.11
CA GLU A 149 -6.94 -14.80 -6.71
C GLU A 149 -6.76 -16.32 -6.60
N ASN A 150 -6.94 -16.88 -5.40
CA ASN A 150 -6.84 -18.31 -5.14
C ASN A 150 -7.86 -19.13 -5.94
N SER A 151 -8.99 -18.54 -6.31
CA SER A 151 -9.98 -19.20 -7.18
C SER A 151 -9.50 -19.31 -8.63
N VAL A 152 -8.65 -18.40 -9.08
CA VAL A 152 -8.03 -18.42 -10.42
C VAL A 152 -6.76 -19.29 -10.41
N LEU A 153 -5.95 -19.27 -9.35
CA LEU A 153 -4.67 -20.02 -9.23
C LEU A 153 -4.83 -21.53 -9.03
N ARG A 154 -6.00 -22.10 -9.20
CA ARG A 154 -6.29 -23.52 -8.81
C ARG A 154 -5.63 -24.57 -9.68
N GLU A 155 -5.29 -24.25 -10.92
CA GLU A 155 -4.89 -25.23 -11.93
C GLU A 155 -3.51 -24.91 -12.47
N GLU A 156 -2.69 -25.93 -12.67
CA GLU A 156 -1.42 -25.80 -13.35
C GLU A 156 -1.63 -25.51 -14.83
N LEU A 157 -0.97 -24.48 -15.36
CA LEU A 157 -1.21 -23.99 -16.72
C LEU A 157 -0.53 -24.85 -17.77
N GLU A 158 0.66 -25.38 -17.51
CA GLU A 158 1.51 -26.06 -18.51
C GLU A 158 0.84 -27.29 -19.15
N GLY A 159 0.21 -28.15 -18.36
CA GLY A 159 -0.41 -29.38 -18.87
C GLY A 159 -1.65 -29.15 -19.75
N LYS A 160 -2.39 -28.07 -19.57
CA LYS A 160 -3.59 -27.76 -20.32
C LYS A 160 -3.29 -27.12 -21.69
N ILE A 161 -2.26 -26.31 -21.77
CA ILE A 161 -1.88 -25.65 -23.03
C ILE A 161 -1.29 -26.66 -24.01
N GLU A 162 -0.51 -27.63 -23.57
CA GLU A 162 0.04 -28.71 -24.40
C GLU A 162 -1.05 -29.62 -24.97
N ASN A 163 -2.07 -29.97 -24.20
CA ASN A 163 -3.15 -30.88 -24.61
C ASN A 163 -4.11 -30.29 -25.66
N GLN A 164 -4.29 -28.98 -25.71
CA GLN A 164 -5.25 -28.33 -26.61
C GLN A 164 -4.68 -27.96 -27.97
N SER A 165 -3.37 -27.75 -28.11
CA SER A 165 -2.80 -27.22 -29.35
C SER A 165 -1.97 -28.22 -30.16
N GLY A 166 -1.57 -29.36 -29.59
CA GLY A 166 -0.65 -30.30 -30.22
C GLY A 166 0.71 -29.67 -30.60
N ARG A 167 0.94 -28.43 -30.23
CA ARG A 167 2.17 -27.67 -30.42
C ARG A 167 2.67 -27.24 -29.08
N LYS A 168 3.93 -27.52 -28.75
CA LYS A 168 4.63 -26.90 -27.61
C LYS A 168 4.53 -25.40 -27.82
N ALA A 169 3.79 -24.72 -26.93
CA ALA A 169 3.72 -23.26 -26.93
C ALA A 169 5.14 -22.74 -26.76
N ALA A 170 5.61 -21.90 -27.68
CA ALA A 170 6.97 -21.35 -27.66
C ALA A 170 7.24 -20.48 -26.44
N TYR A 171 6.20 -20.08 -25.70
CA TYR A 171 6.25 -19.31 -24.46
C TYR A 171 5.20 -19.85 -23.51
N PRO A 172 5.55 -20.29 -22.28
CA PRO A 172 4.58 -20.56 -21.24
C PRO A 172 3.87 -19.26 -20.91
N PHE A 173 2.54 -19.24 -20.97
CA PHE A 173 1.75 -18.16 -20.41
C PHE A 173 1.75 -18.34 -18.91
N ASP A 174 2.06 -17.26 -18.16
CA ASP A 174 1.97 -17.25 -16.71
C ASP A 174 0.75 -16.43 -16.25
N TYR A 175 0.25 -16.68 -15.05
CA TYR A 175 -0.85 -15.94 -14.47
C TYR A 175 -0.59 -14.43 -14.49
N SER A 176 -1.62 -13.66 -14.77
CA SER A 176 -1.53 -12.20 -14.82
C SER A 176 -2.75 -11.56 -14.17
N PHE A 177 -2.55 -10.91 -13.03
CA PHE A 177 -3.59 -10.22 -12.27
C PHE A 177 -3.44 -8.73 -12.41
N TYR A 178 -4.51 -8.08 -12.84
CA TYR A 178 -4.57 -6.65 -13.04
C TYR A 178 -5.50 -6.02 -12.01
N TYR A 179 -5.09 -4.89 -11.47
CA TYR A 179 -5.86 -4.11 -10.51
C TYR A 179 -5.91 -2.67 -10.95
N SER A 180 -7.07 -2.03 -10.81
CA SER A 180 -7.18 -0.59 -11.05
C SER A 180 -8.00 0.07 -9.96
N TYR A 181 -7.54 1.22 -9.46
CA TYR A 181 -8.28 2.01 -8.48
C TYR A 181 -7.83 3.47 -8.45
N ASN A 182 -8.71 4.32 -7.93
CA ASN A 182 -8.34 5.65 -7.48
C ASN A 182 -8.01 5.56 -5.99
N PRO A 183 -6.83 6.05 -5.55
CA PRO A 183 -6.44 5.98 -4.14
C PRO A 183 -7.51 6.60 -3.23
N PRO A 184 -8.00 5.90 -2.21
CA PRO A 184 -8.81 6.50 -1.17
C PRO A 184 -8.07 7.67 -0.51
N LYS A 185 -8.82 8.69 -0.06
CA LYS A 185 -8.23 9.84 0.62
C LYS A 185 -7.44 9.41 1.85
N ARG A 186 -7.98 8.46 2.62
CA ARG A 186 -7.39 7.96 3.87
C ARG A 186 -6.13 7.12 3.60
N ARG A 187 -4.97 7.52 4.15
CA ARG A 187 -3.70 6.78 4.04
C ARG A 187 -3.80 5.37 4.62
N GLN A 188 -4.52 5.21 5.73
CA GLN A 188 -4.74 3.95 6.42
C GLN A 188 -5.65 2.96 5.68
N SER A 189 -6.18 3.28 4.50
CA SER A 189 -6.89 2.29 3.71
C SER A 189 -5.92 1.17 3.27
N TRP A 190 -6.40 -0.07 3.24
CA TRP A 190 -5.55 -1.23 2.97
C TRP A 190 -4.84 -1.16 1.60
N VAL A 191 -5.49 -0.60 0.57
CA VAL A 191 -4.89 -0.43 -0.76
C VAL A 191 -3.75 0.58 -0.74
N ASN A 192 -3.88 1.67 0.03
CA ASN A 192 -2.83 2.67 0.15
C ASN A 192 -1.65 2.08 0.92
N LYS A 193 -1.89 1.44 2.08
CA LYS A 193 -0.83 0.74 2.83
C LYS A 193 -0.06 -0.26 1.97
N LYS A 194 -0.75 -0.99 1.11
CA LYS A 194 -0.13 -2.03 0.28
C LYS A 194 0.61 -1.47 -0.93
N TYR A 195 0.07 -0.46 -1.62
CA TYR A 195 0.54 -0.04 -2.94
C TYR A 195 1.06 1.40 -3.01
N GLU A 196 0.98 2.18 -1.92
CA GLU A 196 1.60 3.51 -1.80
C GLU A 196 2.92 3.46 -1.03
N SER A 197 3.14 2.41 -0.24
CA SER A 197 4.31 2.27 0.61
C SER A 197 5.57 1.87 -0.16
N SER A 198 6.74 2.05 0.47
CA SER A 198 8.04 1.57 -0.05
C SER A 198 8.17 0.03 -0.02
N PHE A 199 7.18 -0.70 0.53
CA PHE A 199 7.23 -2.15 0.82
C PHE A 199 6.44 -3.00 -0.17
N ILE A 200 6.49 -2.66 -1.45
CA ILE A 200 5.81 -3.44 -2.50
C ILE A 200 6.60 -4.73 -2.75
N ASP A 201 5.89 -5.87 -2.73
CA ASP A 201 6.53 -7.17 -2.99
C ASP A 201 7.07 -7.29 -4.43
N ALA A 202 8.09 -8.13 -4.60
CA ALA A 202 8.79 -8.28 -5.87
C ALA A 202 7.91 -8.83 -7.02
N ASN A 203 6.80 -9.50 -6.71
CA ASN A 203 5.85 -10.04 -7.68
C ASN A 203 4.76 -9.04 -8.07
N THR A 204 4.84 -7.80 -7.58
CA THR A 204 3.87 -6.75 -7.83
C THR A 204 4.52 -5.57 -8.55
N PHE A 205 3.95 -5.18 -9.68
CA PHE A 205 4.29 -3.97 -10.42
C PHE A 205 3.22 -2.90 -10.16
N VAL A 206 3.62 -1.73 -9.70
CA VAL A 206 2.72 -0.60 -9.48
C VAL A 206 3.02 0.52 -10.47
N CYS A 207 1.97 1.03 -11.12
CA CYS A 207 2.03 2.15 -12.04
C CYS A 207 1.09 3.24 -11.56
N HIS A 208 1.63 4.40 -11.24
CA HIS A 208 0.85 5.60 -10.94
C HIS A 208 0.57 6.38 -12.22
N SER A 209 -0.62 6.99 -12.31
CA SER A 209 -1.02 7.80 -13.46
C SER A 209 -1.98 8.91 -13.05
N ASP A 210 -1.92 10.02 -13.76
CA ASP A 210 -2.81 11.16 -13.56
C ASP A 210 -3.40 11.67 -14.90
N TYR A 211 -4.22 12.69 -14.82
CA TYR A 211 -4.88 13.26 -15.99
C TYR A 211 -3.91 14.04 -16.90
N LEU A 212 -2.79 14.54 -16.39
CA LEU A 212 -1.81 15.32 -17.15
C LEU A 212 -1.16 14.48 -18.25
N GLY A 213 -1.01 13.17 -17.99
CA GLY A 213 -0.51 12.21 -18.99
C GLY A 213 -1.57 11.71 -19.99
N ASN A 214 -2.78 12.30 -20.01
CA ASN A 214 -3.85 11.90 -20.92
C ASN A 214 -4.27 13.02 -21.88
N PRO A 215 -3.76 13.06 -23.11
CA PRO A 215 -4.07 14.10 -24.10
C PRO A 215 -5.48 14.02 -24.67
N HIS A 216 -6.27 12.97 -24.40
CA HIS A 216 -7.60 12.75 -24.96
C HIS A 216 -8.74 13.35 -24.12
N LEU A 217 -8.41 14.05 -23.04
CA LEU A 217 -9.42 14.68 -22.18
C LEU A 217 -10.02 15.93 -22.84
N SER A 218 -11.30 16.18 -22.54
CA SER A 218 -11.98 17.38 -23.02
C SER A 218 -11.39 18.63 -22.36
N LYS A 219 -11.42 19.76 -23.09
CA LYS A 219 -11.02 21.06 -22.54
C LYS A 219 -11.76 21.41 -21.27
N LYS A 220 -13.07 21.10 -21.20
CA LYS A 220 -13.89 21.32 -19.99
C LYS A 220 -13.40 20.53 -18.78
N PHE A 221 -12.94 19.28 -18.97
CA PHE A 221 -12.36 18.49 -17.89
C PHE A 221 -11.11 19.16 -17.34
N ILE A 222 -10.23 19.65 -18.23
CA ILE A 222 -8.99 20.32 -17.84
C ILE A 222 -9.28 21.64 -17.11
N GLU A 223 -10.22 22.43 -17.63
CA GLU A 223 -10.67 23.69 -17.00
C GLU A 223 -11.21 23.45 -15.59
N GLU A 224 -12.01 22.40 -15.40
CA GLU A 224 -12.53 22.04 -14.07
C GLU A 224 -11.41 21.56 -13.13
N ALA A 225 -10.46 20.75 -13.61
CA ALA A 225 -9.30 20.34 -12.84
C ALA A 225 -8.49 21.54 -12.35
N GLU A 226 -8.23 22.52 -13.23
CA GLU A 226 -7.51 23.75 -12.87
C GLU A 226 -8.33 24.65 -11.92
N ASN A 227 -9.65 24.67 -12.06
CA ASN A 227 -10.53 25.37 -11.13
C ASN A 227 -10.45 24.73 -9.72
N VAL A 228 -10.53 23.39 -9.63
CA VAL A 228 -10.37 22.67 -8.36
C VAL A 228 -8.97 22.87 -7.77
N LYS A 229 -7.92 22.88 -8.61
CA LYS A 229 -6.54 23.15 -8.19
C LYS A 229 -6.40 24.49 -7.47
N ARG A 230 -7.02 25.57 -8.02
CA ARG A 230 -6.96 26.91 -7.44
C ARG A 230 -7.76 27.02 -6.15
N ASN A 231 -8.97 26.46 -6.11
CA ASN A 231 -9.90 26.68 -5.01
C ASN A 231 -9.84 25.62 -3.91
N LYS A 232 -9.39 24.40 -4.24
CA LYS A 232 -9.37 23.24 -3.33
C LYS A 232 -8.14 22.38 -3.60
N PRO A 233 -6.91 22.86 -3.34
CA PRO A 233 -5.66 22.21 -3.73
C PRO A 233 -5.50 20.78 -3.19
N LEU A 234 -5.94 20.49 -1.97
CA LEU A 234 -5.92 19.13 -1.42
C LEU A 234 -6.88 18.19 -2.18
N LYS A 235 -8.08 18.68 -2.51
CA LYS A 235 -9.02 17.90 -3.33
C LYS A 235 -8.45 17.63 -4.72
N TYR A 236 -7.76 18.59 -5.32
CA TYR A 236 -7.08 18.43 -6.61
C TYR A 236 -6.01 17.34 -6.55
N ARG A 237 -5.13 17.37 -5.53
CA ARG A 237 -4.10 16.35 -5.34
C ARG A 237 -4.71 14.95 -5.22
N TRP A 238 -5.77 14.81 -4.43
CA TRP A 238 -6.43 13.54 -4.25
C TRP A 238 -7.19 13.07 -5.51
N GLU A 239 -8.14 13.85 -6.03
CA GLU A 239 -9.04 13.40 -7.10
C GLU A 239 -8.36 13.34 -8.48
N TYR A 240 -7.51 14.32 -8.79
CA TYR A 240 -6.93 14.46 -10.13
C TYR A 240 -5.51 13.91 -10.24
N LEU A 241 -4.67 14.09 -9.22
CA LEU A 241 -3.33 13.51 -9.20
C LEU A 241 -3.31 12.09 -8.60
N GLY A 242 -4.36 11.66 -7.89
CA GLY A 242 -4.46 10.33 -7.32
C GLY A 242 -3.51 10.11 -6.15
N GLU A 243 -3.30 11.14 -5.33
CA GLU A 243 -2.47 11.07 -4.13
C GLU A 243 -3.31 10.68 -2.91
N ALA A 244 -2.80 9.81 -2.07
CA ALA A 244 -3.40 9.51 -0.75
C ALA A 244 -2.98 10.59 0.24
N ILE A 245 -3.83 11.61 0.39
CA ILE A 245 -3.50 12.82 1.18
C ILE A 245 -3.83 12.72 2.67
N GLY A 246 -4.41 11.61 3.13
CA GLY A 246 -4.82 11.44 4.53
C GLY A 246 -5.92 12.40 4.95
N SER A 247 -5.82 12.89 6.19
CA SER A 247 -6.65 13.99 6.73
C SER A 247 -6.36 15.32 6.03
N GLY A 248 -5.27 15.40 5.26
CA GLY A 248 -4.75 16.60 4.64
C GLY A 248 -3.68 17.32 5.48
N VAL A 249 -3.40 16.81 6.66
CA VAL A 249 -2.26 17.16 7.50
C VAL A 249 -1.36 15.92 7.55
N VAL A 250 -0.07 16.07 7.34
CA VAL A 250 0.91 14.97 7.33
C VAL A 250 1.54 14.91 8.70
N PRO A 251 1.37 13.79 9.46
CA PRO A 251 2.19 13.58 10.65
C PRO A 251 3.67 13.46 10.24
N PHE A 252 4.55 14.04 11.01
CA PHE A 252 6.00 13.94 10.81
C PHE A 252 6.47 14.38 9.41
N ASP A 253 6.33 15.66 9.09
CA ASP A 253 6.84 16.25 7.83
C ASP A 253 8.38 16.23 7.74
N ASN A 254 9.05 16.00 8.87
CA ASN A 254 10.48 15.80 9.07
C ASN A 254 10.96 14.33 8.80
N LEU A 255 10.07 13.44 8.34
CA LEU A 255 10.36 12.03 8.11
C LEU A 255 11.20 11.80 6.84
N GLN A 256 12.33 11.10 6.98
CA GLN A 256 13.23 10.70 5.89
C GLN A 256 13.31 9.17 5.82
N ILE A 257 12.60 8.56 4.86
CA ILE A 257 12.62 7.11 4.63
C ILE A 257 13.35 6.83 3.31
N GLU A 258 14.56 6.27 3.41
CA GLU A 258 15.38 5.95 2.24
C GLU A 258 16.15 4.65 2.44
N LYS A 259 16.11 3.74 1.44
CA LYS A 259 16.82 2.46 1.49
C LYS A 259 18.33 2.65 1.43
N GLY A 260 19.04 2.03 2.38
CA GLY A 260 20.50 2.12 2.47
C GLY A 260 21.00 3.45 3.05
N SER A 261 20.13 4.28 3.62
CA SER A 261 20.51 5.57 4.23
C SER A 261 21.30 5.43 5.52
N ILE A 262 21.19 4.28 6.23
CA ILE A 262 21.89 4.01 7.50
C ILE A 262 22.86 2.84 7.30
N THR A 263 24.16 3.15 7.16
CA THR A 263 25.21 2.15 6.95
C THR A 263 25.70 1.51 8.25
N ASP A 264 26.34 0.34 8.16
CA ASP A 264 26.94 -0.33 9.33
C ASP A 264 28.05 0.52 9.96
N GLU A 265 28.79 1.28 9.14
CA GLU A 265 29.80 2.22 9.63
C GLU A 265 29.16 3.36 10.47
N MET A 266 28.03 3.90 10.03
CA MET A 266 27.29 4.89 10.82
C MET A 266 26.85 4.31 12.15
N VAL A 267 26.26 3.11 12.14
CA VAL A 267 25.78 2.43 13.35
C VAL A 267 26.90 2.14 14.34
N ALA A 268 28.08 1.75 13.87
CA ALA A 268 29.26 1.51 14.72
C ALA A 268 29.74 2.80 15.43
N ASN A 269 29.43 3.97 14.89
CA ASN A 269 29.81 5.27 15.46
C ASN A 269 28.69 5.94 16.27
N PHE A 270 27.50 5.32 16.37
CA PHE A 270 26.38 5.83 17.16
C PHE A 270 26.60 5.54 18.66
N ASP A 271 26.58 6.59 19.47
CA ASP A 271 26.92 6.56 20.90
C ASP A 271 25.76 6.88 21.85
N ASN A 272 24.74 7.60 21.35
CA ASN A 272 23.63 8.07 22.16
C ASN A 272 22.35 7.24 21.88
N ILE A 273 22.34 6.02 22.41
CA ILE A 273 21.32 5.01 22.11
C ILE A 273 20.10 5.18 23.01
N ARG A 274 18.91 5.01 22.41
CA ARG A 274 17.60 4.98 23.08
C ARG A 274 16.85 3.72 22.66
N ASN A 275 16.31 3.00 23.64
CA ASN A 275 15.51 1.81 23.37
C ASN A 275 14.15 1.94 24.01
N GLY A 276 13.11 1.60 23.25
CA GLY A 276 11.73 1.58 23.71
C GLY A 276 11.05 0.25 23.44
N LEU A 277 10.09 -0.10 24.28
CA LEU A 277 9.32 -1.34 24.15
C LEU A 277 7.84 -1.05 24.40
N ASP A 278 7.04 -1.38 23.40
CA ASP A 278 5.58 -1.46 23.49
C ASP A 278 5.16 -2.93 23.53
N PHE A 279 4.36 -3.29 24.55
CA PHE A 279 3.91 -4.66 24.73
C PHE A 279 2.65 -4.93 23.94
N GLY A 280 2.65 -6.01 23.15
CA GLY A 280 1.47 -6.55 22.51
C GLY A 280 1.53 -8.08 22.50
N TYR A 281 0.40 -8.75 22.37
CA TYR A 281 0.38 -10.22 22.37
C TYR A 281 -0.60 -10.83 21.37
N ALA A 282 -1.90 -10.67 21.52
CA ALA A 282 -2.90 -11.46 20.78
C ALA A 282 -3.06 -11.00 19.32
N THR A 283 -3.39 -9.75 19.13
CA THR A 283 -3.61 -9.08 17.83
C THR A 283 -2.56 -8.02 17.56
N ASP A 284 -2.02 -7.45 18.64
CA ASP A 284 -1.05 -6.36 18.57
C ASP A 284 0.38 -6.91 18.70
N PRO A 285 1.32 -6.39 17.94
CA PRO A 285 2.71 -6.83 18.02
C PRO A 285 3.39 -6.34 19.29
N LEU A 286 4.32 -7.12 19.84
CA LEU A 286 5.37 -6.59 20.67
C LEU A 286 6.33 -5.82 19.77
N ALA A 287 6.55 -4.53 20.06
CA ALA A 287 7.40 -3.64 19.29
C ALA A 287 8.56 -3.09 20.15
N PHE A 288 9.76 -3.57 19.89
CA PHE A 288 10.99 -2.99 20.41
C PHE A 288 11.65 -2.16 19.34
N VAL A 289 12.09 -0.96 19.69
CA VAL A 289 12.77 -0.01 18.80
C VAL A 289 14.10 0.45 19.40
N ARG A 290 15.10 0.59 18.55
CA ARG A 290 16.42 1.06 18.90
C ARG A 290 16.80 2.24 18.03
N TRP A 291 17.11 3.37 18.67
CA TRP A 291 17.40 4.65 18.03
C TRP A 291 18.75 5.22 18.44
N HIS A 292 19.39 5.98 17.56
CA HIS A 292 20.43 6.94 17.91
C HIS A 292 19.84 8.35 17.93
N TYR A 293 20.15 9.13 18.94
CA TYR A 293 19.76 10.54 19.05
C TYR A 293 20.94 11.47 18.79
N ASP A 294 20.99 12.11 17.63
CA ASP A 294 21.93 13.19 17.34
C ASP A 294 21.42 14.51 17.94
N LYS A 295 21.84 14.76 19.20
CA LYS A 295 21.42 15.99 19.91
C LYS A 295 21.93 17.28 19.27
N LYS A 296 23.01 17.23 18.48
CA LYS A 296 23.56 18.42 17.82
C LYS A 296 22.73 18.82 16.62
N LYS A 297 22.19 17.83 15.92
CA LYS A 297 21.35 18.03 14.74
C LYS A 297 19.86 17.90 15.06
N ASN A 298 19.50 17.75 16.33
CA ASN A 298 18.13 17.55 16.81
C ASN A 298 17.36 16.51 15.99
N GLY A 299 17.98 15.33 15.76
CA GLY A 299 17.35 14.31 14.90
C GLY A 299 17.64 12.88 15.38
N ILE A 300 16.87 11.91 14.89
CA ILE A 300 16.97 10.51 15.28
C ILE A 300 17.17 9.57 14.10
N TYR A 301 17.92 8.49 14.33
CA TYR A 301 18.19 7.43 13.34
C TYR A 301 17.69 6.08 13.87
N ALA A 302 16.84 5.39 13.11
CA ALA A 302 16.37 4.04 13.45
C ALA A 302 17.47 3.00 13.20
N ILE A 303 17.97 2.37 14.27
CA ILE A 303 19.09 1.43 14.15
C ILE A 303 18.62 0.00 13.97
N ASP A 304 17.67 -0.44 14.79
CA ASP A 304 17.19 -1.83 14.80
C ASP A 304 15.80 -1.93 15.43
N GLU A 305 15.12 -3.06 15.17
CA GLU A 305 13.81 -3.37 15.71
C GLU A 305 13.66 -4.86 16.06
N ILE A 306 12.78 -5.17 17.01
CA ILE A 306 12.24 -6.51 17.22
C ILE A 306 10.73 -6.36 17.21
N TYR A 307 10.07 -6.96 16.22
CA TYR A 307 8.65 -6.77 15.98
C TYR A 307 7.99 -8.11 15.65
N ALA A 308 6.98 -8.53 16.42
CA ALA A 308 6.15 -9.67 16.06
C ALA A 308 4.85 -9.73 16.89
N VAL A 309 3.79 -10.23 16.27
CA VAL A 309 2.54 -10.62 16.94
C VAL A 309 2.75 -11.95 17.66
N LYS A 310 2.14 -12.13 18.82
CA LYS A 310 2.23 -13.34 19.68
C LYS A 310 3.64 -13.65 20.20
N MET A 311 4.52 -12.66 20.26
CA MET A 311 5.86 -12.82 20.86
C MET A 311 5.73 -12.82 22.40
N SER A 312 6.23 -13.86 23.03
CA SER A 312 6.34 -13.94 24.49
C SER A 312 7.54 -13.10 25.01
N ASN A 313 7.51 -12.72 26.29
CA ASN A 313 8.63 -12.04 26.98
C ASN A 313 9.93 -12.85 26.88
N ARG A 314 9.84 -14.17 26.96
CA ARG A 314 10.98 -15.08 26.80
C ARG A 314 11.59 -15.02 25.39
N GLU A 315 10.75 -15.03 24.36
CA GLU A 315 11.22 -14.95 22.96
C GLU A 315 11.85 -13.58 22.66
N PHE A 316 11.22 -12.51 23.14
CA PHE A 316 11.81 -11.17 23.08
C PHE A 316 13.18 -11.12 23.76
N SER A 317 13.28 -11.61 25.00
CA SER A 317 14.56 -11.66 25.74
C SER A 317 15.63 -12.43 24.98
N ASN A 318 15.31 -13.59 24.41
CA ASN A 318 16.26 -14.38 23.61
C ASN A 318 16.76 -13.59 22.39
N LYS A 319 15.89 -12.90 21.68
CA LYS A 319 16.25 -12.04 20.55
C LYS A 319 17.09 -10.83 20.99
N ALA A 320 16.72 -10.17 22.08
CA ALA A 320 17.49 -9.06 22.63
C ALA A 320 18.91 -9.50 23.05
N LYS A 321 19.04 -10.64 23.69
CA LYS A 321 20.33 -11.24 24.06
C LYS A 321 21.19 -11.60 22.85
N SER A 322 20.60 -12.22 21.82
CA SER A 322 21.32 -12.59 20.60
C SER A 322 21.88 -11.37 19.85
N LYS A 323 21.27 -10.20 20.05
CA LYS A 323 21.73 -8.90 19.52
C LYS A 323 22.63 -8.11 20.50
N GLY A 324 22.86 -8.61 21.72
CA GLY A 324 23.69 -7.97 22.73
C GLY A 324 23.01 -6.83 23.50
N TYR A 325 21.67 -6.74 23.49
CA TYR A 325 20.91 -5.62 24.08
C TYR A 325 20.48 -5.84 25.53
N GLN A 326 20.84 -6.98 26.17
CA GLN A 326 20.40 -7.35 27.51
C GLN A 326 20.90 -6.41 28.63
N THR A 327 21.98 -5.68 28.39
CA THR A 327 22.54 -4.71 29.33
C THR A 327 22.14 -3.27 29.10
N ASP A 328 21.44 -3.04 27.99
CA ASP A 328 21.01 -1.70 27.62
C ASP A 328 19.81 -1.24 28.44
N GLU A 329 19.68 0.07 28.58
CA GLU A 329 18.50 0.65 29.18
C GLU A 329 17.34 0.62 28.19
N ILE A 330 16.18 0.09 28.66
CA ILE A 330 14.96 -0.04 27.86
C ILE A 330 13.81 0.62 28.62
N PHE A 331 13.13 1.53 27.96
CA PHE A 331 11.91 2.16 28.47
C PHE A 331 10.67 1.46 27.89
N ALA A 332 9.82 0.94 28.76
CA ALA A 332 8.66 0.17 28.37
C ALA A 332 7.35 0.81 28.81
N ASP A 333 6.24 0.39 28.22
CA ASP A 333 4.91 0.79 28.69
C ASP A 333 4.72 0.42 30.16
N SER A 334 4.43 1.41 31.00
CA SER A 334 4.16 1.22 32.42
C SER A 334 2.83 0.55 32.75
N ALA A 335 1.95 0.37 31.75
CA ALA A 335 0.71 -0.37 31.91
C ALA A 335 0.93 -1.88 32.10
N GLU A 336 2.16 -2.39 31.76
CA GLU A 336 2.53 -3.79 31.83
C GLU A 336 3.59 -4.11 32.91
N PRO A 337 3.34 -3.78 34.22
CA PRO A 337 4.33 -3.94 35.28
C PRO A 337 4.74 -5.39 35.52
N LYS A 338 3.85 -6.37 35.23
CA LYS A 338 4.14 -7.79 35.36
C LYS A 338 5.16 -8.25 34.30
N SER A 339 4.96 -7.84 33.06
CA SER A 339 5.88 -8.16 31.95
C SER A 339 7.27 -7.54 32.18
N ILE A 340 7.32 -6.31 32.72
CA ILE A 340 8.57 -5.67 33.10
C ILE A 340 9.28 -6.46 34.22
N ALA A 341 8.57 -6.85 35.27
CA ALA A 341 9.11 -7.62 36.37
C ALA A 341 9.64 -9.00 35.94
N GLU A 342 8.89 -9.69 35.06
CA GLU A 342 9.30 -10.97 34.48
C GLU A 342 10.58 -10.84 33.65
N LEU A 343 10.67 -9.82 32.78
CA LEU A 343 11.87 -9.56 31.98
C LEU A 343 13.09 -9.27 32.83
N GLN A 344 12.93 -8.55 33.97
CA GLN A 344 14.01 -8.26 34.91
C GLN A 344 14.45 -9.49 35.67
N SER A 345 13.52 -10.24 36.29
CA SER A 345 13.82 -11.28 37.26
C SER A 345 14.08 -12.66 36.64
N GLU A 346 13.37 -12.98 35.53
CA GLU A 346 13.44 -14.32 34.97
C GLU A 346 14.18 -14.37 33.62
N HIS A 347 14.25 -13.22 32.91
CA HIS A 347 14.84 -13.16 31.59
C HIS A 347 16.08 -12.30 31.44
N ASP A 348 16.65 -11.82 32.55
CA ASP A 348 17.93 -11.10 32.63
C ASP A 348 18.03 -9.82 31.77
N ILE A 349 16.90 -9.14 31.53
CA ILE A 349 16.85 -7.80 30.95
C ILE A 349 16.78 -6.77 32.09
N ARG A 350 17.89 -6.62 32.80
CA ARG A 350 17.90 -5.96 34.11
C ARG A 350 17.61 -4.48 34.11
N ARG A 351 17.87 -3.78 33.00
CA ARG A 351 17.74 -2.32 32.89
C ARG A 351 16.46 -1.89 32.16
N ILE A 352 15.45 -2.76 32.07
CA ILE A 352 14.13 -2.38 31.61
C ILE A 352 13.36 -1.67 32.73
N ARG A 353 12.68 -0.59 32.39
CA ARG A 353 11.83 0.15 33.33
C ARG A 353 10.61 0.76 32.65
N GLY A 354 9.50 0.85 33.38
CA GLY A 354 8.28 1.52 32.91
C GLY A 354 8.44 3.04 32.83
N VAL A 355 7.91 3.64 31.77
CA VAL A 355 7.88 5.11 31.62
C VAL A 355 6.92 5.73 32.63
N LYS A 356 7.25 6.92 33.16
CA LYS A 356 6.32 7.70 33.98
C LYS A 356 5.37 8.44 33.04
N LYS A 357 4.13 7.96 32.92
CA LYS A 357 3.08 8.63 32.13
C LYS A 357 2.53 9.82 32.94
N GLY A 358 2.50 11.00 32.34
CA GLY A 358 1.80 12.18 32.85
C GLY A 358 0.50 12.40 32.07
N PRO A 359 -0.38 13.33 32.50
CA PRO A 359 -1.43 13.83 31.66
C PRO A 359 -0.84 14.32 30.34
N ASP A 360 -1.54 14.09 29.24
CA ASP A 360 -1.17 14.54 27.88
C ASP A 360 0.20 14.04 27.38
N SER A 361 0.72 12.95 28.00
CA SER A 361 2.05 12.40 27.63
C SER A 361 2.11 11.82 26.22
N VAL A 362 0.94 11.51 25.61
CA VAL A 362 0.82 11.05 24.22
C VAL A 362 1.02 12.24 23.30
N GLU A 363 0.20 13.26 23.46
CA GLU A 363 0.22 14.48 22.65
C GLU A 363 1.60 15.16 22.73
N TYR A 364 2.14 15.28 23.92
CA TYR A 364 3.47 15.84 24.11
C TYR A 364 4.58 15.03 23.43
N GLY A 365 4.45 13.71 23.43
CA GLY A 365 5.41 12.84 22.75
C GLY A 365 5.30 12.91 21.24
N GLU A 366 4.09 13.08 20.70
CA GLU A 366 3.83 13.28 19.27
C GLU A 366 4.38 14.65 18.81
N GLU A 367 4.12 15.71 19.56
CA GLU A 367 4.68 17.07 19.33
C GLU A 367 6.20 17.07 19.35
N TRP A 368 6.82 16.36 20.29
CA TRP A 368 8.28 16.28 20.37
C TRP A 368 8.91 15.60 19.15
N LEU A 369 8.28 14.54 18.63
CA LEU A 369 8.73 13.86 17.40
C LEU A 369 8.58 14.77 16.18
N ASP A 370 7.53 15.57 16.12
CA ASP A 370 7.26 16.53 15.05
C ASP A 370 8.25 17.73 15.10
N ASP A 371 8.72 18.11 16.28
CA ASP A 371 9.68 19.19 16.50
C ASP A 371 11.14 18.81 16.22
N LEU A 372 11.44 17.54 15.90
CA LEU A 372 12.76 17.13 15.47
C LEU A 372 13.08 17.68 14.06
N ASP A 373 14.37 17.99 13.82
CA ASP A 373 14.78 18.43 12.48
C ASP A 373 14.68 17.30 11.43
N PHE A 374 14.82 16.03 11.88
CA PHE A 374 14.59 14.85 11.03
C PHE A 374 14.36 13.58 11.84
N ILE A 375 13.62 12.64 11.24
CA ILE A 375 13.48 11.24 11.65
C ILE A 375 13.97 10.37 10.49
N CYS A 376 15.18 9.82 10.58
CA CYS A 376 15.79 9.03 9.52
C CYS A 376 15.57 7.54 9.73
N ILE A 377 14.96 6.87 8.75
CA ILE A 377 14.61 5.45 8.81
C ILE A 377 15.05 4.75 7.52
N ASP A 378 15.85 3.69 7.69
CA ASP A 378 16.20 2.79 6.58
C ASP A 378 15.28 1.56 6.60
N PRO A 379 14.36 1.42 5.62
CA PRO A 379 13.42 0.30 5.58
C PRO A 379 14.08 -1.07 5.37
N LEU A 380 15.35 -1.14 5.01
CA LEU A 380 16.09 -2.40 4.98
C LEU A 380 16.50 -2.88 6.38
N ARG A 381 16.69 -1.94 7.32
CA ARG A 381 17.05 -2.22 8.72
C ARG A 381 15.84 -2.35 9.63
N THR A 382 14.90 -1.43 9.48
CA THR A 382 13.76 -1.26 10.38
C THR A 382 12.45 -1.15 9.58
N PRO A 383 12.04 -2.25 8.92
CA PRO A 383 10.88 -2.26 8.03
C PRO A 383 9.56 -1.94 8.73
N ASN A 384 9.38 -2.34 10.00
CA ASN A 384 8.14 -2.08 10.72
C ASN A 384 8.07 -0.63 11.23
N ILE A 385 9.19 -0.08 11.72
CA ILE A 385 9.27 1.35 12.06
C ILE A 385 8.95 2.18 10.82
N ALA A 386 9.60 1.90 9.68
CA ALA A 386 9.34 2.62 8.44
C ALA A 386 7.86 2.53 8.02
N ARG A 387 7.26 1.33 8.07
CA ARG A 387 5.87 1.12 7.70
C ARG A 387 4.90 1.92 8.56
N GLU A 388 5.08 1.92 9.88
CA GLU A 388 4.17 2.61 10.78
C GLU A 388 4.31 4.13 10.69
N PHE A 389 5.55 4.65 10.69
CA PHE A 389 5.79 6.09 10.52
C PHE A 389 5.31 6.62 9.16
N GLU A 390 5.50 5.86 8.06
CA GLU A 390 5.04 6.25 6.73
C GLU A 390 3.51 6.30 6.61
N ASN A 391 2.80 5.41 7.33
CA ASN A 391 1.37 5.20 7.13
C ASN A 391 0.48 5.80 8.23
N ILE A 392 1.03 6.31 9.33
CA ILE A 392 0.25 6.92 10.40
C ILE A 392 -0.52 8.15 9.89
N ASP A 393 -1.70 8.39 10.43
CA ASP A 393 -2.51 9.57 10.13
C ASP A 393 -3.05 10.18 11.44
N TYR A 394 -3.57 11.39 11.37
CA TYR A 394 -4.30 11.98 12.49
C TYR A 394 -5.71 11.40 12.62
N GLN A 395 -6.20 11.26 13.84
CA GLN A 395 -7.61 11.02 14.10
C GLN A 395 -8.45 12.10 13.45
N VAL A 396 -9.64 11.73 12.99
CA VAL A 396 -10.61 12.70 12.45
C VAL A 396 -11.86 12.75 13.32
N ASP A 397 -12.50 13.91 13.33
CA ASP A 397 -13.82 14.07 13.93
C ASP A 397 -14.93 13.51 13.01
N LYS A 398 -16.19 13.65 13.43
CA LYS A 398 -17.37 13.18 12.67
C LYS A 398 -17.51 13.87 11.31
N ASP A 399 -16.98 15.07 11.18
CA ASP A 399 -17.04 15.90 9.98
C ASP A 399 -15.81 15.69 9.08
N GLY A 400 -14.86 14.84 9.51
CA GLY A 400 -13.63 14.49 8.77
C GLY A 400 -12.50 15.49 8.96
N ASN A 401 -12.57 16.39 9.96
CA ASN A 401 -11.47 17.29 10.29
C ASN A 401 -10.43 16.58 11.16
N PRO A 402 -9.12 16.81 10.94
CA PRO A 402 -8.07 16.21 11.75
C PRO A 402 -8.11 16.74 13.19
N LYS A 403 -7.92 15.82 14.14
CA LYS A 403 -7.68 16.14 15.55
C LYS A 403 -6.16 16.19 15.78
N PRO A 404 -5.68 16.95 16.77
CA PRO A 404 -4.25 17.00 17.12
C PRO A 404 -3.84 15.74 17.90
N ARG A 405 -4.06 14.56 17.33
CA ARG A 405 -3.74 13.26 17.90
C ARG A 405 -3.65 12.21 16.80
N LEU A 406 -2.60 11.40 16.80
CA LEU A 406 -2.42 10.30 15.87
C LEU A 406 -3.49 9.20 16.04
N GLU A 407 -3.74 8.43 14.99
CA GLU A 407 -4.60 7.24 15.07
C GLU A 407 -4.01 6.21 16.04
N ASP A 408 -4.86 5.60 16.85
CA ASP A 408 -4.51 4.57 17.83
C ASP A 408 -4.58 3.17 17.19
N LYS A 409 -3.98 3.05 16.02
CA LYS A 409 -3.94 1.79 15.26
C LYS A 409 -2.68 1.74 14.41
N ASP A 410 -1.97 0.60 14.44
CA ASP A 410 -0.72 0.41 13.70
C ASP A 410 0.32 1.49 14.07
N ASN A 411 0.44 1.83 15.37
CA ASN A 411 1.31 2.87 15.93
C ASN A 411 2.29 2.35 16.99
N HIS A 412 2.46 1.01 17.08
CA HIS A 412 3.24 0.35 18.15
C HIS A 412 4.71 0.77 18.19
N THR A 413 5.35 0.93 17.03
CA THR A 413 6.73 1.41 16.96
C THR A 413 6.82 2.90 17.27
N ILE A 414 5.77 3.69 17.01
CA ILE A 414 5.68 5.10 17.36
C ILE A 414 5.56 5.23 18.87
N ASP A 415 4.70 4.43 19.51
CA ASP A 415 4.55 4.41 20.96
C ASP A 415 5.84 3.93 21.64
N ALA A 416 6.46 2.85 21.14
CA ALA A 416 7.77 2.43 21.63
C ALA A 416 8.83 3.52 21.45
N THR A 417 8.81 4.29 20.37
CA THR A 417 9.72 5.44 20.17
C THR A 417 9.47 6.53 21.19
N ARG A 418 8.23 6.89 21.46
CA ARG A 418 7.90 7.84 22.54
C ARG A 418 8.40 7.36 23.90
N TYR A 419 8.31 6.06 24.19
CA TYR A 419 8.87 5.51 25.43
C TYR A 419 10.39 5.63 25.44
N ALA A 420 11.08 5.30 24.35
CA ALA A 420 12.52 5.41 24.23
C ALA A 420 13.05 6.80 24.58
N PHE A 421 12.33 7.85 24.17
CA PHE A 421 12.73 9.25 24.39
C PHE A 421 12.04 9.94 25.57
N SER A 422 11.32 9.21 26.41
CA SER A 422 10.53 9.78 27.52
C SER A 422 11.32 10.63 28.51
N GLU A 423 12.64 10.42 28.66
CA GLU A 423 13.50 11.24 29.50
C GLU A 423 14.05 12.47 28.78
N ASP A 424 14.34 12.35 27.47
CA ASP A 424 14.80 13.48 26.65
C ASP A 424 13.68 14.53 26.52
N MET A 425 12.44 14.11 26.35
CA MET A 425 11.26 14.97 26.31
C MET A 425 11.07 15.81 27.58
N ARG A 426 11.37 15.26 28.78
CA ARG A 426 11.23 15.97 30.08
C ARG A 426 12.25 17.07 30.30
N ASN A 427 13.40 17.00 29.64
CA ASN A 427 14.49 17.95 29.80
C ASN A 427 14.36 19.21 28.95
N VAL A 428 13.34 19.29 28.09
CA VAL A 428 13.03 20.51 27.35
C VAL A 428 12.34 21.48 28.29
N LYS A 429 13.10 22.47 28.79
CA LYS A 429 12.51 23.64 29.48
C LYS A 429 11.60 24.33 28.50
N VAL A 430 10.30 24.33 28.81
CA VAL A 430 9.31 25.12 28.07
C VAL A 430 9.72 26.59 28.14
N ILE A 431 10.31 27.11 27.09
CA ILE A 431 10.42 28.55 26.89
C ILE A 431 9.03 28.99 26.43
N ILE A 432 8.21 29.39 27.40
CA ILE A 432 6.93 30.05 27.12
C ILE A 432 7.26 31.33 26.40
N SER A 433 7.14 31.33 25.07
CA SER A 433 7.14 32.55 24.30
C SER A 433 5.90 33.37 24.73
N PRO A 434 6.04 34.63 25.11
CA PRO A 434 4.87 35.42 25.50
C PRO A 434 3.92 35.53 24.30
N LYS A 435 2.63 35.19 24.53
CA LYS A 435 1.57 35.33 23.54
C LYS A 435 1.62 36.73 22.94
N VAL A 436 1.95 36.82 21.67
CA VAL A 436 1.72 38.06 20.91
C VAL A 436 0.23 38.22 20.77
N GLN A 437 -0.37 39.13 21.54
CA GLN A 437 -1.74 39.55 21.35
C GLN A 437 -1.79 40.36 20.03
N PHE A 438 -2.35 39.77 18.99
CA PHE A 438 -2.82 40.55 17.84
C PHE A 438 -4.11 41.28 18.25
N GLY A 439 -3.99 42.57 18.61
CA GLY A 439 -5.13 43.47 18.75
C GLY A 439 -5.62 43.80 17.35
N PHE A 440 -6.84 43.36 17.03
CA PHE A 440 -7.63 43.96 15.96
C PHE A 440 -8.41 45.14 16.55
N ASN A 441 -8.10 46.36 16.10
CA ASN A 441 -9.03 47.51 16.16
C ASN A 441 -9.96 47.47 14.96
#